data_779a52d3ccd79465a677767a3715cbc6
#
_entry.id   779a52d3ccd79465a677767a3715cbc6
#
_cell.length_a   1.000
_cell.length_b   1.000
_cell.length_c   1.000
_cell.angle_alpha   90.00
_cell.angle_beta   90.00
_cell.angle_gamma   90.00
#
_symmetry.space_group_name_H-M   'P 1'
#
loop_
_entity.id
_entity.type
_entity.pdbx_description
1 polymer ?
#
loop_
_entity_poly.entity_id
_entity_poly.type
_entity_poly.pdbx_seq_one_letter_code
_entity_poly.pdbx_strand_id
1 'polypeptide(L)'
;MNILSRKNATLSVVTLILVFATHGSAAAPVLQNPVLYFLGPEYAQVNGKQITRYRFDVLNKDQYPDEMFAQSPALPPCGANTKAARTWVDLYDQTGKRLNGFCALGKSADLNGIWFALDTDVIPPSYIYIVLNDRKTNTKYKSNLADTTL
;
A
#
# COMPACT_ATOMS: atom_id res chain seq x y z
N MET A 1 64.30 44.94 50.77
CA MET A 1 63.47 45.55 49.71
C MET A 1 62.84 44.40 48.91
N ASN A 2 61.62 43.94 49.31
CA ASN A 2 60.94 42.77 48.73
C ASN A 2 59.82 43.23 47.80
N ILE A 3 59.94 42.93 46.51
CA ILE A 3 58.91 43.23 45.54
C ILE A 3 58.09 41.96 45.34
N LEU A 4 56.84 41.98 45.82
CA LEU A 4 55.84 40.92 45.62
C LEU A 4 55.24 41.05 44.24
N SER A 5 55.54 40.06 43.37
CA SER A 5 54.88 39.93 42.08
C SER A 5 53.50 39.29 42.24
N ARG A 6 52.44 40.02 41.92
CA ARG A 6 51.07 39.53 41.82
C ARG A 6 50.85 38.85 40.47
N LYS A 7 50.63 37.53 40.47
CA LYS A 7 50.14 36.80 39.30
C LYS A 7 48.62 36.96 39.20
N ASN A 8 48.15 37.63 38.16
CA ASN A 8 46.75 37.68 37.80
C ASN A 8 46.35 36.36 37.15
N ALA A 9 45.51 35.58 37.81
CA ALA A 9 44.87 34.38 37.20
C ALA A 9 43.60 34.83 36.46
N THR A 10 43.64 34.74 35.16
CA THR A 10 42.48 34.98 34.29
C THR A 10 41.66 33.70 34.25
N LEU A 11 40.45 33.74 34.84
CA LEU A 11 39.50 32.64 34.85
C LEU A 11 38.70 32.68 33.54
N SER A 12 39.04 31.78 32.57
CA SER A 12 38.26 31.61 31.34
C SER A 12 37.02 30.77 31.66
N VAL A 13 35.85 31.42 31.63
CA VAL A 13 34.57 30.72 31.68
C VAL A 13 34.26 30.17 30.28
N VAL A 14 34.37 28.86 30.11
CA VAL A 14 33.93 28.18 28.90
C VAL A 14 32.43 27.90 29.03
N THR A 15 31.60 28.70 28.37
CA THR A 15 30.14 28.46 28.27
C THR A 15 29.89 27.33 27.30
N LEU A 16 29.57 26.15 27.82
CA LEU A 16 29.17 24.99 27.04
C LEU A 16 27.68 25.18 26.60
N ILE A 17 27.49 25.54 25.32
CA ILE A 17 26.14 25.64 24.73
C ILE A 17 25.72 24.22 24.32
N LEU A 18 24.86 23.57 25.12
CA LEU A 18 24.17 22.34 24.73
C LEU A 18 23.08 22.67 23.70
N VAL A 19 23.35 22.39 22.43
CA VAL A 19 22.33 22.42 21.38
C VAL A 19 21.53 21.14 21.46
N PHE A 20 20.32 21.19 22.03
CA PHE A 20 19.37 20.09 21.95
C PHE A 20 18.78 20.06 20.54
N ALA A 21 19.26 19.16 19.69
CA ALA A 21 18.62 18.84 18.42
C ALA A 21 17.29 18.14 18.74
N THR A 22 16.18 18.86 18.68
CA THR A 22 14.84 18.26 18.72
C THR A 22 14.63 17.50 17.41
N HIS A 23 14.84 16.19 17.43
CA HIS A 23 14.43 15.32 16.33
C HIS A 23 12.91 15.28 16.33
N GLY A 24 12.29 16.17 15.56
CA GLY A 24 10.87 16.09 15.28
C GLY A 24 10.62 14.76 14.55
N SER A 25 10.03 13.80 15.26
CA SER A 25 9.52 12.58 14.63
C SER A 25 8.37 13.00 13.73
N ALA A 26 8.63 13.12 12.41
CA ALA A 26 7.56 13.31 11.45
C ALA A 26 6.61 12.10 11.58
N ALA A 27 5.36 12.36 11.93
CA ALA A 27 4.35 11.31 11.94
C ALA A 27 4.29 10.67 10.55
N ALA A 28 4.30 9.33 10.49
CA ALA A 28 4.17 8.63 9.23
C ALA A 28 2.89 9.09 8.51
N PRO A 29 2.93 9.32 7.19
CA PRO A 29 1.76 9.77 6.45
C PRO A 29 0.62 8.76 6.62
N VAL A 30 -0.57 9.26 6.96
CA VAL A 30 -1.78 8.43 7.06
C VAL A 30 -2.16 8.04 5.63
N LEU A 31 -2.09 6.74 5.33
CA LEU A 31 -2.47 6.22 4.01
C LEU A 31 -3.98 6.37 3.82
N GLN A 32 -4.38 6.88 2.67
CA GLN A 32 -5.78 7.01 2.29
C GLN A 32 -6.34 5.69 1.77
N ASN A 33 -7.66 5.56 1.75
CA ASN A 33 -8.32 4.43 1.11
C ASN A 33 -8.08 4.43 -0.42
N PRO A 34 -8.03 3.25 -1.07
CA PRO A 34 -7.87 3.18 -2.52
C PRO A 34 -9.02 3.86 -3.25
N VAL A 35 -8.73 4.54 -4.33
CA VAL A 35 -9.72 5.08 -5.27
C VAL A 35 -9.79 4.15 -6.48
N LEU A 36 -10.74 3.23 -6.45
CA LEU A 36 -10.94 2.23 -7.50
C LEU A 36 -11.66 2.84 -8.70
N TYR A 37 -11.13 2.59 -9.90
CA TYR A 37 -11.68 3.04 -11.17
C TYR A 37 -11.85 1.86 -12.12
N PHE A 38 -13.01 1.77 -12.79
CA PHE A 38 -13.29 0.74 -13.79
C PHE A 38 -12.71 1.15 -15.15
N LEU A 39 -11.88 0.28 -15.73
CA LEU A 39 -11.25 0.50 -17.04
C LEU A 39 -12.08 -0.04 -18.21
N GLY A 40 -13.07 -0.88 -17.91
CA GLY A 40 -13.91 -1.51 -18.93
C GLY A 40 -13.72 -3.01 -19.02
N PRO A 41 -14.58 -3.68 -19.81
CA PRO A 41 -14.48 -5.10 -20.12
C PRO A 41 -13.44 -5.38 -21.19
N GLU A 42 -12.78 -6.52 -21.08
CA GLU A 42 -11.88 -7.09 -22.07
C GLU A 42 -12.30 -8.52 -22.39
N TYR A 43 -12.56 -8.82 -23.67
CA TYR A 43 -12.91 -10.17 -24.09
C TYR A 43 -11.66 -11.01 -24.29
N ALA A 44 -11.67 -12.21 -23.74
CA ALA A 44 -10.57 -13.14 -23.83
C ALA A 44 -11.07 -14.58 -24.08
N GLN A 45 -10.19 -15.42 -24.60
CA GLN A 45 -10.45 -16.84 -24.73
C GLN A 45 -9.46 -17.63 -23.88
N VAL A 46 -9.98 -18.46 -22.96
CA VAL A 46 -9.18 -19.30 -22.09
C VAL A 46 -9.64 -20.75 -22.23
N ASN A 47 -8.72 -21.63 -22.63
CA ASN A 47 -9.01 -23.05 -22.87
C ASN A 47 -10.22 -23.31 -23.79
N GLY A 48 -10.34 -22.50 -24.86
CA GLY A 48 -11.46 -22.61 -25.82
C GLY A 48 -12.78 -21.97 -25.36
N LYS A 49 -12.87 -21.49 -24.13
CA LYS A 49 -14.05 -20.81 -23.57
C LYS A 49 -13.90 -19.30 -23.67
N GLN A 50 -14.93 -18.60 -24.11
CA GLN A 50 -14.97 -17.14 -24.09
C GLN A 50 -15.30 -16.63 -22.69
N ILE A 51 -14.52 -15.68 -22.22
CA ILE A 51 -14.70 -15.00 -20.94
C ILE A 51 -14.63 -13.49 -21.14
N THR A 52 -15.31 -12.76 -20.23
CA THR A 52 -15.16 -11.32 -20.11
C THR A 52 -14.36 -11.01 -18.85
N ARG A 53 -13.25 -10.32 -19.03
CA ARG A 53 -12.40 -9.82 -17.95
C ARG A 53 -12.75 -8.36 -17.67
N TYR A 54 -13.17 -8.05 -16.44
CA TYR A 54 -13.48 -6.70 -15.97
C TYR A 54 -12.25 -6.14 -15.27
N ARG A 55 -11.70 -5.05 -15.80
CA ARG A 55 -10.41 -4.50 -15.37
C ARG A 55 -10.57 -3.22 -14.58
N PHE A 56 -9.68 -3.02 -13.61
CA PHE A 56 -9.69 -1.87 -12.72
C PHE A 56 -8.28 -1.31 -12.55
N ASP A 57 -8.20 -0.02 -12.20
CA ASP A 57 -7.01 0.66 -11.73
C ASP A 57 -7.30 1.31 -10.37
N VAL A 58 -6.25 1.53 -9.57
CA VAL A 58 -6.28 2.34 -8.35
C VAL A 58 -5.64 3.69 -8.65
N LEU A 59 -6.45 4.75 -8.73
CA LEU A 59 -6.00 6.07 -9.17
C LEU A 59 -4.94 6.70 -8.25
N ASN A 60 -5.03 6.43 -6.96
CA ASN A 60 -4.08 6.93 -5.95
C ASN A 60 -3.02 5.89 -5.54
N LYS A 61 -2.69 4.94 -6.42
CA LYS A 61 -1.71 3.88 -6.14
C LYS A 61 -0.33 4.40 -5.72
N ASP A 62 0.11 5.54 -6.26
CA ASP A 62 1.40 6.16 -5.97
C ASP A 62 1.52 6.67 -4.52
N GLN A 63 0.42 6.73 -3.76
CA GLN A 63 0.42 7.05 -2.33
C GLN A 63 0.84 5.87 -1.45
N TYR A 64 0.86 4.65 -2.00
CA TYR A 64 1.25 3.45 -1.28
C TYR A 64 2.74 3.16 -1.52
N PRO A 65 3.55 3.07 -0.46
CA PRO A 65 4.97 2.74 -0.63
C PRO A 65 5.12 1.29 -1.13
N ASP A 66 6.08 1.06 -2.02
CA ASP A 66 6.34 -0.27 -2.61
C ASP A 66 6.63 -1.34 -1.55
N GLU A 67 7.18 -0.95 -0.40
CA GLU A 67 7.44 -1.85 0.74
C GLU A 67 6.17 -2.53 1.28
N MET A 68 5.00 -1.96 1.05
CA MET A 68 3.73 -2.62 1.38
C MET A 68 3.46 -3.85 0.52
N PHE A 69 4.05 -3.92 -0.68
CA PHE A 69 3.89 -5.03 -1.63
C PHE A 69 5.13 -5.93 -1.68
N ALA A 70 6.13 -5.66 -0.85
CA ALA A 70 7.31 -6.50 -0.75
C ALA A 70 6.93 -7.93 -0.35
N GLN A 71 7.70 -8.89 -0.84
CA GLN A 71 7.55 -10.30 -0.46
C GLN A 71 7.72 -10.47 1.05
N SER A 72 6.90 -11.31 1.64
CA SER A 72 6.94 -11.63 3.07
C SER A 72 7.03 -13.15 3.26
N PRO A 73 8.25 -13.70 3.40
CA PRO A 73 8.47 -15.15 3.54
C PRO A 73 7.78 -15.78 4.77
N ALA A 74 7.48 -14.94 5.77
CA ALA A 74 6.77 -15.37 6.96
C ALA A 74 5.25 -15.58 6.75
N LEU A 75 4.71 -15.14 5.61
CA LEU A 75 3.30 -15.35 5.28
C LEU A 75 3.09 -16.71 4.61
N PRO A 76 1.90 -17.30 4.80
CA PRO A 76 1.56 -18.55 4.12
C PRO A 76 1.59 -18.37 2.60
N PRO A 77 1.85 -19.44 1.85
CA PRO A 77 1.76 -19.41 0.40
C PRO A 77 0.38 -18.90 -0.07
N CYS A 78 0.38 -18.20 -1.18
CA CYS A 78 -0.82 -17.71 -1.83
C CYS A 78 -1.17 -18.61 -3.01
N GLY A 79 -2.05 -19.58 -2.81
CA GLY A 79 -2.29 -20.65 -3.77
C GLY A 79 -1.00 -21.42 -4.07
N ALA A 80 -0.65 -21.57 -5.35
CA ALA A 80 0.61 -22.18 -5.78
C ALA A 80 1.83 -21.23 -5.68
N ASN A 81 1.62 -19.96 -5.33
CA ASN A 81 2.68 -18.96 -5.27
C ASN A 81 3.28 -18.90 -3.86
N THR A 82 4.58 -19.26 -3.76
CA THR A 82 5.34 -19.17 -2.51
C THR A 82 5.87 -17.77 -2.20
N LYS A 83 5.64 -16.80 -3.12
CA LYS A 83 6.12 -15.42 -3.02
C LYS A 83 4.99 -14.47 -2.63
N ALA A 84 4.28 -14.77 -1.53
CA ALA A 84 3.21 -13.92 -1.05
C ALA A 84 3.73 -12.53 -0.69
N ALA A 85 3.03 -11.49 -1.15
CA ALA A 85 3.30 -10.12 -0.76
C ALA A 85 2.76 -9.83 0.64
N ARG A 86 3.33 -8.83 1.31
CA ARG A 86 2.84 -8.31 2.59
C ARG A 86 1.39 -7.85 2.49
N THR A 87 1.01 -7.14 1.43
CA THR A 87 -0.36 -6.68 1.20
C THR A 87 -1.05 -7.56 0.17
N TRP A 88 -2.21 -8.08 0.56
CA TRP A 88 -3.09 -8.82 -0.32
C TRP A 88 -4.26 -7.94 -0.74
N VAL A 89 -4.71 -8.11 -1.98
CA VAL A 89 -5.83 -7.35 -2.53
C VAL A 89 -6.97 -8.31 -2.80
N ASP A 90 -8.11 -8.09 -2.15
CA ASP A 90 -9.33 -8.85 -2.39
C ASP A 90 -10.37 -7.98 -3.11
N LEU A 91 -10.98 -8.53 -4.14
CA LEU A 91 -12.09 -7.95 -4.89
C LEU A 91 -13.43 -8.50 -4.39
N TYR A 92 -14.38 -7.60 -4.20
CA TYR A 92 -15.74 -7.93 -3.75
C TYR A 92 -16.79 -7.23 -4.60
N ASP A 93 -17.95 -7.86 -4.74
CA ASP A 93 -19.15 -7.20 -5.23
C ASP A 93 -19.81 -6.36 -4.12
N GLN A 94 -20.87 -5.61 -4.49
CA GLN A 94 -21.61 -4.76 -3.56
C GLN A 94 -22.25 -5.52 -2.40
N THR A 95 -22.45 -6.84 -2.51
CA THR A 95 -23.03 -7.70 -1.46
C THR A 95 -21.97 -8.20 -0.48
N GLY A 96 -20.69 -8.00 -0.78
CA GLY A 96 -19.57 -8.51 -0.01
C GLY A 96 -19.11 -9.91 -0.43
N LYS A 97 -19.60 -10.45 -1.54
CA LYS A 97 -19.10 -11.71 -2.10
C LYS A 97 -17.73 -11.46 -2.74
N ARG A 98 -16.72 -12.25 -2.33
CA ARG A 98 -15.38 -12.20 -2.90
C ARG A 98 -15.39 -12.79 -4.31
N LEU A 99 -14.87 -12.02 -5.27
CA LEU A 99 -14.80 -12.39 -6.68
C LEU A 99 -13.41 -12.88 -7.08
N ASN A 100 -12.37 -12.21 -6.59
CA ASN A 100 -10.97 -12.54 -6.90
C ASN A 100 -10.05 -12.07 -5.77
N GLY A 101 -8.74 -12.41 -5.89
CA GLY A 101 -7.73 -11.93 -4.96
C GLY A 101 -6.33 -12.03 -5.54
N PHE A 102 -5.49 -11.07 -5.17
CA PHE A 102 -4.11 -10.94 -5.57
C PHE A 102 -3.24 -10.87 -4.33
N CYS A 103 -2.27 -11.74 -4.22
CA CYS A 103 -1.44 -11.87 -3.04
C CYS A 103 0.06 -11.93 -3.36
N ALA A 104 0.42 -11.62 -4.60
CA ALA A 104 1.79 -11.61 -5.07
C ALA A 104 2.10 -10.37 -5.93
N LEU A 105 1.43 -9.24 -5.64
CA LEU A 105 1.81 -7.94 -6.22
C LEU A 105 3.20 -7.57 -5.69
N GLY A 106 4.06 -7.05 -6.56
CA GLY A 106 5.45 -6.74 -6.19
C GLY A 106 5.67 -5.29 -5.78
N LYS A 107 4.79 -4.39 -6.22
CA LYS A 107 4.88 -2.94 -6.02
C LYS A 107 3.52 -2.27 -6.15
N SER A 108 3.41 -1.03 -5.73
CA SER A 108 2.17 -0.23 -5.79
C SER A 108 1.64 -0.06 -7.22
N ALA A 109 2.51 0.08 -8.20
CA ALA A 109 2.13 0.20 -9.61
C ALA A 109 1.35 -1.02 -10.13
N ASP A 110 1.52 -2.22 -9.54
CA ASP A 110 0.80 -3.43 -9.95
C ASP A 110 -0.70 -3.36 -9.60
N LEU A 111 -1.14 -2.36 -8.83
CA LEU A 111 -2.55 -2.07 -8.57
C LEU A 111 -3.34 -1.61 -9.80
N ASN A 112 -2.66 -1.34 -10.93
CA ASN A 112 -3.31 -1.12 -12.24
C ASN A 112 -3.76 -2.43 -12.92
N GLY A 113 -3.35 -3.57 -12.40
CA GLY A 113 -3.62 -4.90 -12.96
C GLY A 113 -4.70 -5.69 -12.23
N ILE A 114 -5.62 -5.03 -11.54
CA ILE A 114 -6.70 -5.70 -10.79
C ILE A 114 -7.84 -6.06 -11.75
N TRP A 115 -8.34 -7.29 -11.64
CA TRP A 115 -9.43 -7.78 -12.50
C TRP A 115 -10.20 -8.95 -11.86
N PHE A 116 -11.39 -9.19 -12.37
CA PHE A 116 -12.08 -10.48 -12.24
C PHE A 116 -12.63 -10.91 -13.61
N ALA A 117 -12.99 -12.16 -13.76
CA ALA A 117 -13.55 -12.68 -15.01
C ALA A 117 -14.84 -13.47 -14.77
N LEU A 118 -15.73 -13.36 -15.74
CA LEU A 118 -16.98 -14.12 -15.81
C LEU A 118 -17.10 -14.75 -17.20
N ASP A 119 -17.97 -15.73 -17.32
CA ASP A 119 -18.44 -16.21 -18.62
C ASP A 119 -19.13 -15.06 -19.35
N THR A 120 -18.99 -14.99 -20.66
CA THR A 120 -19.44 -13.82 -21.45
C THR A 120 -20.97 -13.58 -21.37
N ASP A 121 -21.75 -14.62 -21.06
CA ASP A 121 -23.18 -14.57 -20.87
C ASP A 121 -23.63 -14.22 -19.45
N VAL A 122 -22.70 -14.07 -18.52
CA VAL A 122 -23.02 -13.73 -17.12
C VAL A 122 -23.00 -12.22 -16.92
N ILE A 123 -24.09 -11.69 -16.36
CA ILE A 123 -24.22 -10.27 -16.03
C ILE A 123 -23.27 -9.96 -14.85
N PRO A 124 -22.38 -8.97 -15.01
CA PRO A 124 -21.48 -8.58 -13.91
C PRO A 124 -22.22 -7.89 -12.78
N PRO A 125 -21.69 -7.92 -11.55
CA PRO A 125 -22.18 -7.06 -10.47
C PRO A 125 -22.07 -5.58 -10.86
N SER A 126 -23.08 -4.78 -10.52
CA SER A 126 -23.11 -3.35 -10.87
C SER A 126 -22.01 -2.53 -10.16
N TYR A 127 -21.60 -2.94 -8.96
CA TYR A 127 -20.59 -2.24 -8.18
C TYR A 127 -19.55 -3.19 -7.60
N ILE A 128 -18.32 -2.77 -7.66
CA ILE A 128 -17.15 -3.50 -7.17
C ILE A 128 -16.37 -2.63 -6.20
N TYR A 129 -15.80 -3.24 -5.18
CA TYR A 129 -14.79 -2.61 -4.33
C TYR A 129 -13.63 -3.56 -4.07
N ILE A 130 -12.49 -2.98 -3.67
CA ILE A 130 -11.32 -3.75 -3.22
C ILE A 130 -11.03 -3.47 -1.75
N VAL A 131 -10.33 -4.42 -1.15
CA VAL A 131 -9.72 -4.26 0.18
C VAL A 131 -8.24 -4.59 0.06
N LEU A 132 -7.38 -3.62 0.37
CA LEU A 132 -5.96 -3.86 0.59
C LEU A 132 -5.78 -4.35 2.02
N ASN A 133 -5.30 -5.56 2.19
CA ASN A 133 -5.05 -6.18 3.50
C ASN A 133 -3.55 -6.15 3.80
N ASP A 134 -3.05 -5.18 4.56
CA ASP A 134 -1.69 -5.18 5.07
C ASP A 134 -1.55 -6.23 6.18
N ARG A 135 -0.97 -7.36 5.86
CA ARG A 135 -0.83 -8.51 6.76
C ARG A 135 0.17 -8.28 7.89
N LYS A 136 1.08 -7.33 7.73
CA LYS A 136 2.07 -6.98 8.76
C LYS A 136 1.47 -6.16 9.88
N THR A 137 0.62 -5.19 9.55
CA THR A 137 -0.01 -4.27 10.51
C THR A 137 -1.45 -4.67 10.87
N ASN A 138 -2.01 -5.67 10.19
CA ASN A 138 -3.42 -6.06 10.25
C ASN A 138 -4.38 -4.90 9.91
N THR A 139 -3.93 -3.98 9.05
CA THR A 139 -4.71 -2.83 8.61
C THR A 139 -5.40 -3.14 7.28
N LYS A 140 -6.64 -2.67 7.14
CA LYS A 140 -7.45 -2.83 5.93
C LYS A 140 -7.80 -1.47 5.37
N TYR A 141 -7.58 -1.29 4.06
CA TYR A 141 -7.95 -0.10 3.31
C TYR A 141 -9.02 -0.49 2.30
N LYS A 142 -10.26 -0.04 2.52
CA LYS A 142 -11.41 -0.34 1.63
C LYS A 142 -11.61 0.79 0.63
N SER A 143 -11.73 0.46 -0.67
CA SER A 143 -11.98 1.46 -1.71
C SER A 143 -13.42 1.98 -1.69
N ASN A 144 -13.66 3.00 -2.53
CA ASN A 144 -15.00 3.33 -3.03
C ASN A 144 -15.61 2.14 -3.79
N LEU A 145 -16.92 2.22 -4.04
CA LEU A 145 -17.60 1.38 -5.02
C LEU A 145 -17.32 1.93 -6.43
N ALA A 146 -16.77 1.10 -7.32
CA ALA A 146 -16.61 1.42 -8.73
C ALA A 146 -17.79 0.85 -9.51
N ASP A 147 -18.42 1.67 -10.34
CA ASP A 147 -19.54 1.29 -11.20
C ASP A 147 -19.02 0.53 -12.42
N THR A 148 -19.59 -0.64 -12.71
CA THR A 148 -19.22 -1.50 -13.85
C THR A 148 -20.22 -1.44 -15.00
N THR A 149 -21.25 -0.59 -14.89
CA THR A 149 -22.32 -0.44 -15.90
C THR A 149 -22.03 0.61 -16.96
N LEU A 150 -20.85 1.29 -16.87
CA LEU A 150 -20.43 2.37 -17.77
C LEU A 150 -19.84 1.85 -19.08
#